data_cfe6a54ea27a95a0709d122704fa8575
#
_entry.id   cfe6a54ea27a95a0709d122704fa8575
#
_cell.length_a   1.000
_cell.length_b   1.000
_cell.length_c   1.000
_cell.angle_alpha   90.00
_cell.angle_beta   90.00
_cell.angle_gamma   90.00
#
_symmetry.space_group_name_H-M   'P 1'
#
loop_
_entity.id
_entity.type
_entity.pdbx_description
1 polymer ?
#
loop_
_entity_poly.entity_id
_entity_poly.type
_entity_poly.pdbx_seq_one_letter_code
_entity_poly.pdbx_strand_id
1 'polypeptide(L)'
;NLIRELVECARRSGKCVAADPKFNNFFEYKQVTVFKPNRKETEEALGVRLHDQQSVELAGRALVERLEAESVLLTLGERGMSLFERDGTTTHVPTAARKVADVSGAGDTVISTLTMALAAGASIKEASTLANFAGGVVCGEVGIVPIDRDVLHKTVLDTLNHA
;
A
#
# COMPACT_ATOMS: atom_id res chain seq x y z
N ASN A 1 -5.86 24.28 3.50
CA ASN A 1 -4.79 23.31 3.30
C ASN A 1 -5.03 22.55 1.99
N LEU A 2 -4.09 22.63 1.05
CA LEU A 2 -4.23 22.07 -0.31
C LEU A 2 -4.57 20.56 -0.30
N ILE A 3 -3.90 19.76 0.57
CA ILE A 3 -4.14 18.31 0.67
C ILE A 3 -5.62 18.06 0.99
N ARG A 4 -6.14 18.72 2.01
CA ARG A 4 -7.55 18.59 2.39
C ARG A 4 -8.51 18.96 1.27
N GLU A 5 -8.29 20.09 0.60
CA GLU A 5 -9.14 20.55 -0.49
C GLU A 5 -9.14 19.58 -1.68
N LEU A 6 -7.97 19.01 -2.01
CA LEU A 6 -7.85 17.98 -3.06
C LEU A 6 -8.60 16.70 -2.70
N VAL A 7 -8.45 16.21 -1.47
CA VAL A 7 -9.16 15.00 -1.00
C VAL A 7 -10.68 15.24 -1.01
N GLU A 8 -11.15 16.39 -0.50
CA GLU A 8 -12.57 16.74 -0.51
C GLU A 8 -13.13 16.86 -1.94
N CYS A 9 -12.38 17.45 -2.86
CA CYS A 9 -12.77 17.56 -4.27
C CYS A 9 -12.89 16.18 -4.94
N ALA A 10 -11.90 15.31 -4.75
CA ALA A 10 -11.91 13.95 -5.29
C ALA A 10 -13.09 13.14 -4.75
N ARG A 11 -13.34 13.20 -3.43
CA ARG A 11 -14.46 12.49 -2.78
C ARG A 11 -15.82 12.97 -3.33
N ARG A 12 -16.03 14.28 -3.47
CA ARG A 12 -17.26 14.84 -4.08
C ARG A 12 -17.47 14.38 -5.52
N SER A 13 -16.37 14.11 -6.22
CA SER A 13 -16.39 13.63 -7.61
C SER A 13 -16.40 12.09 -7.72
N GLY A 14 -16.55 11.36 -6.61
CA GLY A 14 -16.55 9.91 -6.59
C GLY A 14 -15.23 9.28 -7.06
N LYS A 15 -14.09 9.97 -6.85
CA LYS A 15 -12.77 9.49 -7.25
C LYS A 15 -12.03 8.91 -6.05
N CYS A 16 -11.32 7.81 -6.28
CA CYS A 16 -10.43 7.26 -5.27
C CYS A 16 -9.20 8.15 -5.07
N VAL A 17 -8.72 8.20 -3.83
CA VAL A 17 -7.50 8.91 -3.46
C VAL A 17 -6.56 7.93 -2.77
N ALA A 18 -5.41 7.69 -3.39
CA ALA A 18 -4.32 6.93 -2.78
C ALA A 18 -3.21 7.90 -2.33
N ALA A 19 -2.76 7.79 -1.10
CA ALA A 19 -1.72 8.65 -0.55
C ALA A 19 -0.50 7.84 -0.09
N ASP A 20 0.69 8.23 -0.60
CA ASP A 20 2.00 7.79 -0.12
C ASP A 20 2.60 8.92 0.72
N PRO A 21 2.50 8.87 2.06
CA PRO A 21 2.79 10.01 2.91
C PRO A 21 4.30 10.28 3.00
N LYS A 22 4.63 11.55 3.23
CA LYS A 22 5.95 11.97 3.72
C LYS A 22 5.81 12.50 5.15
N PHE A 23 6.88 12.40 5.92
CA PHE A 23 6.89 12.68 7.35
C PHE A 23 6.21 14.01 7.74
N ASN A 24 6.51 15.10 7.03
CA ASN A 24 6.03 16.44 7.40
C ASN A 24 4.51 16.62 7.32
N ASN A 25 3.81 15.81 6.51
CA ASN A 25 2.37 15.94 6.27
C ASN A 25 1.62 14.63 6.55
N PHE A 26 2.22 13.72 7.31
CA PHE A 26 1.74 12.36 7.49
C PHE A 26 0.26 12.29 7.90
N PHE A 27 -0.18 13.13 8.81
CA PHE A 27 -1.55 13.14 9.34
C PHE A 27 -2.51 14.12 8.62
N GLU A 28 -2.06 14.77 7.55
CA GLU A 28 -2.88 15.69 6.76
C GLU A 28 -3.77 14.97 5.74
N TYR A 29 -3.43 13.73 5.37
CA TYR A 29 -4.14 12.92 4.38
C TYR A 29 -5.37 12.23 4.99
N LYS A 30 -6.28 13.03 5.55
CA LYS A 30 -7.51 12.48 6.13
C LYS A 30 -8.52 12.07 5.09
N GLN A 31 -9.30 11.02 5.39
CA GLN A 31 -10.44 10.55 4.60
C GLN A 31 -10.07 10.12 3.18
N VAL A 32 -8.85 9.66 2.96
CA VAL A 32 -8.42 9.06 1.70
C VAL A 32 -8.99 7.65 1.55
N THR A 33 -9.09 7.17 0.30
CA THR A 33 -9.51 5.80 0.02
C THR A 33 -8.48 4.81 0.52
N VAL A 34 -7.20 5.07 0.25
CA VAL A 34 -6.10 4.26 0.77
C VAL A 34 -4.91 5.12 1.16
N PHE A 35 -4.41 4.88 2.37
CA PHE A 35 -3.19 5.48 2.89
C PHE A 35 -2.11 4.40 2.96
N LYS A 36 -0.97 4.60 2.29
CA LYS A 36 0.08 3.59 2.16
C LYS A 36 1.40 4.04 2.79
N PRO A 37 1.55 3.96 4.11
CA PRO A 37 2.84 4.18 4.74
C PRO A 37 3.73 2.94 4.65
N ASN A 38 5.03 3.12 4.81
CA ASN A 38 5.94 2.03 5.11
C ASN A 38 6.17 1.88 6.63
N ARG A 39 6.88 0.80 7.01
CA ARG A 39 7.21 0.53 8.41
C ARG A 39 7.90 1.70 9.10
N LYS A 40 8.94 2.25 8.47
CA LYS A 40 9.74 3.34 9.05
C LYS A 40 8.91 4.61 9.24
N GLU A 41 8.16 5.00 8.23
CA GLU A 41 7.26 6.16 8.29
C GLU A 41 6.22 6.01 9.39
N THR A 42 5.66 4.81 9.56
CA THR A 42 4.70 4.51 10.63
C THR A 42 5.35 4.58 12.01
N GLU A 43 6.52 3.96 12.19
CA GLU A 43 7.26 3.99 13.44
C GLU A 43 7.61 5.42 13.85
N GLU A 44 8.08 6.23 12.91
CA GLU A 44 8.43 7.64 13.14
C GLU A 44 7.19 8.50 13.45
N ALA A 45 6.10 8.33 12.71
CA ALA A 45 4.90 9.16 12.87
C ALA A 45 4.12 8.84 14.15
N LEU A 46 4.09 7.58 14.58
CA LEU A 46 3.39 7.14 15.78
C LEU A 46 4.28 7.11 17.04
N GLY A 47 5.61 7.22 16.88
CA GLY A 47 6.55 7.10 18.00
C GLY A 47 6.61 5.68 18.59
N VAL A 48 6.39 4.65 17.77
CA VAL A 48 6.34 3.24 18.17
C VAL A 48 7.37 2.40 17.43
N ARG A 49 7.51 1.12 17.83
CA ARG A 49 8.30 0.13 17.10
C ARG A 49 7.41 -1.04 16.68
N LEU A 50 7.54 -1.48 15.43
CA LEU A 50 6.76 -2.57 14.86
C LEU A 50 7.57 -3.88 14.89
N HIS A 51 7.67 -4.49 16.07
CA HIS A 51 8.48 -5.69 16.29
C HIS A 51 7.78 -6.96 15.82
N ASP A 52 6.47 -7.06 16.06
CA ASP A 52 5.66 -8.24 15.88
C ASP A 52 4.33 -7.90 15.18
N GLN A 53 3.54 -8.93 14.91
CA GLN A 53 2.25 -8.79 14.26
C GLN A 53 1.27 -7.96 15.08
N GLN A 54 1.29 -8.08 16.41
CA GLN A 54 0.39 -7.34 17.29
C GLN A 54 0.67 -5.83 17.24
N SER A 55 1.93 -5.41 17.27
CA SER A 55 2.32 -4.00 17.14
C SER A 55 1.95 -3.43 15.76
N VAL A 56 2.05 -4.25 14.70
CA VAL A 56 1.60 -3.88 13.33
C VAL A 56 0.09 -3.67 13.29
N GLU A 57 -0.69 -4.56 13.90
CA GLU A 57 -2.15 -4.44 13.95
C GLU A 57 -2.61 -3.22 14.74
N LEU A 58 -2.03 -2.97 15.90
CA LEU A 58 -2.35 -1.79 16.70
C LEU A 58 -2.03 -0.49 15.94
N ALA A 59 -0.87 -0.42 15.29
CA ALA A 59 -0.48 0.75 14.50
C ALA A 59 -1.40 0.96 13.29
N GLY A 60 -1.70 -0.10 12.54
CA GLY A 60 -2.56 -0.01 11.36
C GLY A 60 -3.97 0.47 11.72
N ARG A 61 -4.56 -0.07 12.78
CA ARG A 61 -5.87 0.37 13.26
C ARG A 61 -5.87 1.81 13.77
N ALA A 62 -4.85 2.20 14.52
CA ALA A 62 -4.70 3.58 14.98
C ALA A 62 -4.60 4.57 13.80
N LEU A 63 -3.95 4.17 12.69
CA LEU A 63 -3.89 4.99 11.48
C LEU A 63 -5.24 5.09 10.77
N VAL A 64 -5.99 3.99 10.62
CA VAL A 64 -7.34 4.03 10.03
C VAL A 64 -8.23 4.99 10.82
N GLU A 65 -8.25 4.88 12.13
CA GLU A 65 -9.05 5.72 13.01
C GLU A 65 -8.62 7.19 12.97
N ARG A 66 -7.32 7.46 13.17
CA ARG A 66 -6.79 8.82 13.24
C ARG A 66 -6.92 9.61 11.93
N LEU A 67 -6.77 8.92 10.80
CA LEU A 67 -6.90 9.50 9.46
C LEU A 67 -8.33 9.45 8.93
N GLU A 68 -9.25 8.73 9.60
CA GLU A 68 -10.58 8.46 9.07
C GLU A 68 -10.51 7.86 7.65
N ALA A 69 -9.40 7.14 7.33
CA ALA A 69 -9.17 6.57 6.03
C ALA A 69 -10.12 5.38 5.79
N GLU A 70 -10.48 5.09 4.52
CA GLU A 70 -11.25 3.88 4.21
C GLU A 70 -10.39 2.64 4.41
N SER A 71 -9.09 2.74 4.09
CA SER A 71 -8.12 1.68 4.33
C SER A 71 -6.70 2.23 4.54
N VAL A 72 -5.87 1.42 5.21
CA VAL A 72 -4.43 1.63 5.37
C VAL A 72 -3.70 0.39 4.86
N LEU A 73 -2.79 0.56 3.91
CA LEU A 73 -1.92 -0.50 3.39
C LEU A 73 -0.51 -0.27 3.93
N LEU A 74 -0.16 -0.93 5.03
CA LEU A 74 1.15 -0.82 5.66
C LEU A 74 2.15 -1.77 5.00
N THR A 75 3.16 -1.21 4.31
CA THR A 75 4.22 -2.02 3.69
C THR A 75 5.33 -2.35 4.69
N LEU A 76 5.71 -3.63 4.76
CA LEU A 76 6.58 -4.20 5.78
C LEU A 76 7.88 -4.80 5.21
N GLY A 77 8.23 -4.43 3.97
CA GLY A 77 9.40 -4.96 3.26
C GLY A 77 9.30 -6.47 3.03
N GLU A 78 10.28 -7.22 3.50
CA GLU A 78 10.34 -8.68 3.37
C GLU A 78 9.15 -9.42 4.02
N ARG A 79 8.45 -8.78 4.97
CA ARG A 79 7.25 -9.32 5.60
C ARG A 79 5.97 -9.06 4.79
N GLY A 80 6.09 -8.50 3.57
CA GLY A 80 4.93 -8.20 2.73
C GLY A 80 4.17 -6.95 3.15
N MET A 81 2.85 -7.03 3.20
CA MET A 81 1.95 -5.91 3.50
C MET A 81 0.83 -6.33 4.43
N SER A 82 0.32 -5.39 5.21
CA SER A 82 -0.90 -5.58 6.01
C SER A 82 -1.90 -4.50 5.63
N LEU A 83 -3.08 -4.94 5.19
CA LEU A 83 -4.22 -4.09 4.85
C LEU A 83 -5.17 -4.02 6.05
N PHE A 84 -5.54 -2.81 6.45
CA PHE A 84 -6.48 -2.51 7.51
C PHE A 84 -7.63 -1.71 6.93
N GLU A 85 -8.85 -2.21 7.06
CA GLU A 85 -10.05 -1.57 6.53
C GLU A 85 -10.86 -0.94 7.67
N ARG A 86 -11.64 0.09 7.35
CA ARG A 86 -12.46 0.83 8.32
C ARG A 86 -13.49 -0.05 9.04
N ASP A 87 -13.98 -1.09 8.38
CA ASP A 87 -14.95 -2.04 8.96
C ASP A 87 -14.35 -2.97 10.02
N GLY A 88 -13.05 -2.88 10.23
CA GLY A 88 -12.32 -3.72 11.17
C GLY A 88 -11.65 -4.94 10.51
N THR A 89 -11.80 -5.16 9.21
CA THR A 89 -11.11 -6.24 8.51
C THR A 89 -9.61 -6.00 8.47
N THR A 90 -8.83 -7.06 8.67
CA THR A 90 -7.37 -7.06 8.48
C THR A 90 -7.00 -8.19 7.53
N THR A 91 -6.23 -7.87 6.50
CA THR A 91 -5.69 -8.86 5.56
C THR A 91 -4.18 -8.74 5.51
N HIS A 92 -3.48 -9.84 5.76
CA HIS A 92 -2.04 -9.91 5.55
C HIS A 92 -1.75 -10.45 4.15
N VAL A 93 -0.92 -9.73 3.40
CA VAL A 93 -0.47 -10.11 2.06
C VAL A 93 1.02 -10.42 2.15
N PRO A 94 1.42 -11.71 2.14
CA PRO A 94 2.82 -12.08 2.25
C PRO A 94 3.61 -11.57 1.04
N THR A 95 4.91 -11.31 1.21
CA THR A 95 5.73 -10.78 0.12
C THR A 95 5.72 -11.70 -1.10
N ALA A 96 5.53 -11.12 -2.28
CA ALA A 96 5.67 -11.79 -3.56
C ALA A 96 7.11 -11.76 -4.10
N ALA A 97 8.01 -11.02 -3.46
CA ALA A 97 9.40 -10.94 -3.88
C ALA A 97 10.12 -12.29 -3.64
N ARG A 98 10.52 -12.94 -4.73
CA ARG A 98 11.30 -14.21 -4.69
C ARG A 98 12.81 -13.94 -4.57
N LYS A 99 13.27 -12.83 -5.08
CA LYS A 99 14.66 -12.38 -5.06
C LYS A 99 14.65 -10.87 -4.95
N VAL A 100 15.48 -10.32 -4.08
CA VAL A 100 15.61 -8.87 -3.91
C VAL A 100 16.98 -8.46 -4.42
N ALA A 101 17.01 -7.70 -5.51
CA ALA A 101 18.21 -7.08 -6.06
C ALA A 101 18.29 -5.61 -5.63
N ASP A 102 17.18 -4.88 -5.70
CA ASP A 102 17.06 -3.49 -5.30
C ASP A 102 15.61 -3.20 -4.87
N VAL A 103 15.42 -2.36 -3.87
CA VAL A 103 14.09 -1.94 -3.38
C VAL A 103 13.71 -0.53 -3.84
N SER A 104 14.57 0.13 -4.60
CA SER A 104 14.36 1.49 -5.09
C SER A 104 13.16 1.56 -6.03
N GLY A 105 12.23 2.48 -5.76
CA GLY A 105 11.01 2.65 -6.58
C GLY A 105 9.90 1.61 -6.32
N ALA A 106 10.13 0.58 -5.49
CA ALA A 106 9.11 -0.41 -5.19
C ALA A 106 7.84 0.21 -4.56
N GLY A 107 8.00 1.18 -3.67
CA GLY A 107 6.89 1.91 -3.06
C GLY A 107 6.03 2.65 -4.07
N ASP A 108 6.66 3.31 -5.04
CA ASP A 108 5.99 4.05 -6.12
C ASP A 108 5.27 3.08 -7.06
N THR A 109 5.87 1.94 -7.39
CA THR A 109 5.23 0.87 -8.17
C THR A 109 4.01 0.31 -7.46
N VAL A 110 4.12 0.05 -6.15
CA VAL A 110 3.00 -0.45 -5.33
C VAL A 110 1.84 0.55 -5.36
N ILE A 111 2.06 1.83 -5.06
CA ILE A 111 0.95 2.79 -5.01
C ILE A 111 0.34 3.05 -6.39
N SER A 112 1.16 3.08 -7.44
CA SER A 112 0.67 3.28 -8.81
C SER A 112 -0.21 2.11 -9.27
N THR A 113 0.27 0.87 -9.07
CA THR A 113 -0.49 -0.35 -9.42
C THR A 113 -1.78 -0.46 -8.61
N LEU A 114 -1.72 -0.21 -7.30
CA LEU A 114 -2.87 -0.17 -6.41
C LEU A 114 -3.94 0.81 -6.92
N THR A 115 -3.52 2.04 -7.21
CA THR A 115 -4.42 3.11 -7.65
C THR A 115 -5.07 2.78 -8.99
N MET A 116 -4.30 2.25 -9.94
CA MET A 116 -4.82 1.83 -11.25
C MET A 116 -5.84 0.69 -11.11
N ALA A 117 -5.56 -0.30 -10.26
CA ALA A 117 -6.49 -1.41 -10.01
C ALA A 117 -7.80 -0.93 -9.40
N LEU A 118 -7.74 -0.04 -8.39
CA LEU A 118 -8.93 0.57 -7.78
C LEU A 118 -9.73 1.39 -8.81
N ALA A 119 -9.05 2.17 -9.65
CA ALA A 119 -9.69 2.95 -10.70
C ALA A 119 -10.36 2.07 -11.77
N ALA A 120 -9.86 0.85 -11.96
CA ALA A 120 -10.43 -0.17 -12.83
C ALA A 120 -11.58 -0.97 -12.18
N GLY A 121 -11.91 -0.70 -10.91
CA GLY A 121 -13.03 -1.32 -10.20
C GLY A 121 -12.67 -2.55 -9.35
N ALA A 122 -11.38 -2.84 -9.16
CA ALA A 122 -10.95 -3.89 -8.24
C ALA A 122 -11.28 -3.52 -6.79
N SER A 123 -11.58 -4.52 -5.97
CA SER A 123 -11.64 -4.34 -4.51
C SER A 123 -10.27 -3.96 -3.95
N ILE A 124 -10.26 -3.34 -2.77
CA ILE A 124 -8.99 -2.95 -2.13
C ILE A 124 -8.08 -4.15 -1.86
N LYS A 125 -8.65 -5.32 -1.56
CA LYS A 125 -7.91 -6.56 -1.36
C LYS A 125 -7.25 -7.06 -2.64
N GLU A 126 -8.00 -7.09 -3.76
CA GLU A 126 -7.45 -7.46 -5.08
C GLU A 126 -6.38 -6.48 -5.53
N ALA A 127 -6.65 -5.17 -5.39
CA ALA A 127 -5.70 -4.12 -5.72
C ALA A 127 -4.40 -4.23 -4.91
N SER A 128 -4.50 -4.50 -3.59
CA SER A 128 -3.34 -4.70 -2.71
C SER A 128 -2.54 -5.94 -3.10
N THR A 129 -3.22 -7.02 -3.45
CA THR A 129 -2.57 -8.26 -3.90
C THR A 129 -1.82 -8.04 -5.22
N LEU A 130 -2.45 -7.38 -6.19
CA LEU A 130 -1.80 -7.06 -7.47
C LEU A 130 -0.61 -6.12 -7.27
N ALA A 131 -0.74 -5.11 -6.41
CA ALA A 131 0.33 -4.19 -6.07
C ALA A 131 1.52 -4.88 -5.39
N ASN A 132 1.27 -5.90 -4.56
CA ASN A 132 2.31 -6.71 -3.95
C ASN A 132 3.10 -7.53 -5.00
N PHE A 133 2.42 -8.10 -5.99
CA PHE A 133 3.09 -8.76 -7.12
C PHE A 133 3.95 -7.76 -7.90
N ALA A 134 3.41 -6.58 -8.23
CA ALA A 134 4.15 -5.55 -8.95
C ALA A 134 5.40 -5.10 -8.19
N GLY A 135 5.27 -4.83 -6.89
CA GLY A 135 6.41 -4.52 -6.02
C GLY A 135 7.45 -5.64 -5.99
N GLY A 136 6.99 -6.90 -5.90
CA GLY A 136 7.87 -8.07 -5.93
C GLY A 136 8.65 -8.23 -7.25
N VAL A 137 8.02 -7.94 -8.38
CA VAL A 137 8.68 -7.99 -9.71
C VAL A 137 9.79 -6.94 -9.78
N VAL A 138 9.50 -5.67 -9.46
CA VAL A 138 10.51 -4.61 -9.58
C VAL A 138 11.63 -4.74 -8.57
N CYS A 139 11.40 -5.31 -7.38
CA CYS A 139 12.46 -5.63 -6.42
C CYS A 139 13.46 -6.66 -6.95
N GLY A 140 13.09 -7.47 -7.94
CA GLY A 140 13.97 -8.43 -8.59
C GLY A 140 14.95 -7.82 -9.60
N GLU A 141 14.74 -6.58 -10.00
CA GLU A 141 15.54 -5.84 -10.97
C GLU A 141 16.55 -4.92 -10.28
N VAL A 142 17.62 -4.54 -10.99
CA VAL A 142 18.61 -3.60 -10.49
C VAL A 142 18.25 -2.19 -10.94
N GLY A 143 18.18 -1.26 -9.99
CA GLY A 143 17.82 0.14 -10.25
C GLY A 143 16.31 0.38 -10.30
N ILE A 144 15.93 1.61 -10.61
CA ILE A 144 14.52 2.02 -10.73
C ILE A 144 14.02 1.67 -12.13
N VAL A 145 13.16 0.66 -12.21
CA VAL A 145 12.57 0.20 -13.48
C VAL A 145 11.04 0.33 -13.44
N PRO A 146 10.41 0.71 -14.56
CA PRO A 146 8.96 0.65 -14.65
C PRO A 146 8.49 -0.80 -14.65
N ILE A 147 7.32 -1.06 -14.04
CA ILE A 147 6.71 -2.39 -14.09
C ILE A 147 6.30 -2.74 -15.54
N ASP A 148 6.74 -3.90 -16.02
CA ASP A 148 6.27 -4.44 -17.29
C ASP A 148 4.96 -5.19 -17.09
N ARG A 149 3.95 -4.85 -17.88
CA ARG A 149 2.60 -5.43 -17.79
C ARG A 149 2.59 -6.92 -18.03
N ASP A 150 3.33 -7.40 -19.03
CA ASP A 150 3.28 -8.80 -19.43
C ASP A 150 4.06 -9.67 -18.44
N VAL A 151 5.14 -9.14 -17.86
CA VAL A 151 5.86 -9.77 -16.73
C VAL A 151 4.96 -9.86 -15.50
N LEU A 152 4.25 -8.78 -15.15
CA LEU A 152 3.31 -8.79 -14.02
C LEU A 152 2.20 -9.81 -14.25
N HIS A 153 1.57 -9.81 -15.42
CA HIS A 153 0.49 -10.75 -15.79
C HIS A 153 0.96 -12.20 -15.67
N LYS A 154 2.12 -12.52 -16.24
CA LYS A 154 2.71 -13.87 -16.13
C LYS A 154 2.97 -14.25 -14.67
N THR A 155 3.54 -13.35 -13.88
CA THR A 155 3.84 -13.61 -12.46
C THR A 155 2.58 -13.94 -11.66
N VAL A 156 1.49 -13.21 -11.91
CA VAL A 156 0.20 -13.46 -11.25
C VAL A 156 -0.36 -14.83 -11.66
N LEU A 157 -0.38 -15.17 -12.97
CA LEU A 157 -0.88 -16.45 -13.46
C LEU A 157 -0.07 -17.62 -12.93
N ASP A 158 1.26 -17.53 -12.96
CA ASP A 158 2.14 -18.58 -12.44
C ASP A 158 1.89 -18.86 -10.94
N THR A 159 1.60 -17.82 -10.18
CA THR A 159 1.31 -17.97 -8.74
C THR A 159 -0.05 -18.62 -8.49
N LEU A 160 -1.09 -18.23 -9.26
CA LEU A 160 -2.43 -18.81 -9.15
C LEU A 160 -2.48 -20.28 -9.55
N ASN A 161 -1.65 -20.70 -10.51
CA ASN A 161 -1.58 -22.08 -10.97
C ASN A 161 -0.82 -23.02 -10.01
N HIS A 162 -0.13 -22.47 -9.01
CA HIS A 162 0.68 -23.23 -8.04
C HIS A 162 0.15 -23.11 -6.59
N ALA A 163 -0.97 -22.41 -6.40
CA ALA A 163 -1.69 -22.25 -5.12
C ALA A 163 -2.83 -23.25 -4.98
#